data_b6807ce97b6a0450afa2436e749bb9c2
#
_entry.id   b6807ce97b6a0450afa2436e749bb9c2
#
_cell.length_a   1.000
_cell.length_b   1.000
_cell.length_c   1.000
_cell.angle_alpha   90.00
_cell.angle_beta   90.00
_cell.angle_gamma   90.00
#
_symmetry.space_group_name_H-M   'P 1'
#
loop_
_entity.id
_entity.type
_entity.pdbx_description
1 polymer ?
#
loop_
_entity_poly.entity_id
_entity_poly.type
_entity_poly.pdbx_seq_one_letter_code
_entity_poly.pdbx_strand_id
1 'polypeptide(L)'
;MKSPKKSPSRKAPRAPARRAGRKAGPDAVALLKADHRKVDALFKKAEKAKGGAKEKLVEQICNELIIHTTLEEEIFYPACRSDDVEEGKMDEAQVEHDGAKVLINDLMQVGSDSPMYDAKIKVLSEYIKHHVKEEEQPRKGLFAEAKRKGVDMDALGVQMKACKVELLREAEEDGLPRPEPKSIDRAPRSKADRAEGDEADGGMGGRLRHFVQEAKRRHLGQSAKRALD
;
A
#
# COMPACT_ATOMS: atom_id res chain seq x y z
N MET A 1 -21.95 -71.32 -17.82
CA MET A 1 -21.02 -70.24 -17.58
C MET A 1 -21.75 -68.88 -17.71
N LYS A 2 -21.99 -68.18 -16.62
CA LYS A 2 -22.72 -66.89 -16.61
C LYS A 2 -21.75 -65.79 -16.49
N SER A 3 -21.72 -64.83 -17.46
CA SER A 3 -20.87 -63.66 -17.46
C SER A 3 -21.32 -62.61 -16.39
N PRO A 4 -20.42 -61.88 -15.74
CA PRO A 4 -20.78 -60.90 -14.74
C PRO A 4 -21.24 -59.58 -15.38
N LYS A 5 -22.33 -59.02 -14.83
CA LYS A 5 -22.90 -57.71 -15.21
C LYS A 5 -21.97 -56.55 -14.73
N LYS A 6 -21.62 -55.65 -15.66
CA LYS A 6 -20.91 -54.40 -15.36
C LYS A 6 -21.82 -53.45 -14.57
N SER A 7 -21.31 -52.98 -13.42
CA SER A 7 -21.93 -51.92 -12.61
C SER A 7 -21.80 -50.54 -13.27
N PRO A 8 -22.77 -49.61 -13.12
CA PRO A 8 -22.69 -48.29 -13.69
C PRO A 8 -21.74 -47.40 -12.89
N SER A 9 -20.81 -46.75 -13.60
CA SER A 9 -19.88 -45.77 -13.09
C SER A 9 -20.61 -44.54 -12.54
N ARG A 10 -20.45 -44.25 -11.25
CA ARG A 10 -20.91 -43.01 -10.62
C ARG A 10 -20.11 -41.84 -11.17
N LYS A 11 -20.75 -40.91 -11.90
CA LYS A 11 -20.19 -39.62 -12.26
C LYS A 11 -19.94 -38.80 -10.99
N ALA A 12 -18.68 -38.35 -10.82
CA ALA A 12 -18.32 -37.41 -9.77
C ALA A 12 -19.09 -36.08 -9.90
N PRO A 13 -19.42 -35.39 -8.79
CA PRO A 13 -20.10 -34.11 -8.83
C PRO A 13 -19.25 -33.06 -9.51
N ARG A 14 -19.83 -32.36 -10.47
CA ARG A 14 -19.21 -31.26 -11.21
C ARG A 14 -19.02 -30.10 -10.25
N ALA A 15 -17.79 -29.60 -10.12
CA ALA A 15 -17.47 -28.39 -9.35
C ALA A 15 -18.40 -27.23 -9.76
N PRO A 16 -18.82 -26.37 -8.80
CA PRO A 16 -19.69 -25.26 -9.11
C PRO A 16 -19.03 -24.31 -10.09
N ALA A 17 -19.73 -23.98 -11.16
CA ALA A 17 -19.27 -23.02 -12.16
C ALA A 17 -18.96 -21.66 -11.49
N ARG A 18 -17.76 -21.15 -11.71
CA ARG A 18 -17.35 -19.79 -11.37
C ARG A 18 -18.45 -18.82 -11.84
N ARG A 19 -19.05 -18.10 -10.90
CA ARG A 19 -20.03 -17.05 -11.20
C ARG A 19 -19.35 -15.99 -12.08
N ALA A 20 -19.61 -16.05 -13.38
CA ALA A 20 -19.32 -14.95 -14.29
C ALA A 20 -20.25 -13.79 -13.98
N GLY A 21 -19.71 -12.57 -13.81
CA GLY A 21 -20.51 -11.36 -13.95
C GLY A 21 -20.56 -10.36 -12.82
N ARG A 22 -19.46 -10.18 -12.06
CA ARG A 22 -19.19 -8.85 -11.45
C ARG A 22 -17.97 -8.28 -12.17
N LYS A 23 -18.07 -7.06 -12.72
CA LYS A 23 -16.85 -6.31 -13.08
C LYS A 23 -16.08 -6.16 -11.79
N ALA A 24 -15.10 -7.02 -11.57
CA ALA A 24 -14.16 -6.88 -10.47
C ALA A 24 -13.50 -5.52 -10.63
N GLY A 25 -13.42 -4.75 -9.55
CA GLY A 25 -12.57 -3.56 -9.53
C GLY A 25 -11.13 -3.96 -9.85
N PRO A 26 -10.20 -3.00 -10.02
CA PRO A 26 -8.80 -3.34 -10.22
C PRO A 26 -8.32 -4.23 -9.06
N ASP A 27 -7.55 -5.28 -9.38
CA ASP A 27 -6.87 -6.08 -8.36
C ASP A 27 -5.86 -5.20 -7.59
N ALA A 28 -5.41 -5.66 -6.42
CA ALA A 28 -4.48 -4.90 -5.57
C ALA A 28 -3.24 -4.43 -6.33
N VAL A 29 -2.61 -5.33 -7.10
CA VAL A 29 -1.41 -4.98 -7.89
C VAL A 29 -1.72 -3.98 -8.99
N ALA A 30 -2.88 -4.07 -9.63
CA ALA A 30 -3.28 -3.10 -10.64
C ALA A 30 -3.50 -1.71 -10.03
N LEU A 31 -4.03 -1.65 -8.79
CA LEU A 31 -4.19 -0.41 -8.03
C LEU A 31 -2.83 0.21 -7.69
N LEU A 32 -1.92 -0.56 -7.06
CA LEU A 32 -0.59 -0.08 -6.69
C LEU A 32 0.21 0.41 -7.91
N LYS A 33 0.22 -0.37 -9.00
CA LYS A 33 0.85 0.06 -10.26
C LYS A 33 0.25 1.33 -10.86
N ALA A 34 -1.03 1.59 -10.66
CA ALA A 34 -1.65 2.85 -11.08
C ALA A 34 -1.12 4.03 -10.25
N ASP A 35 -0.90 3.82 -8.95
CA ASP A 35 -0.32 4.82 -8.07
C ASP A 35 1.14 5.12 -8.42
N HIS A 36 1.96 4.10 -8.67
CA HIS A 36 3.33 4.28 -9.16
C HIS A 36 3.39 5.18 -10.39
N ARG A 37 2.54 4.89 -11.40
CA ARG A 37 2.48 5.71 -12.62
C ARG A 37 2.03 7.14 -12.35
N LYS A 38 1.08 7.33 -11.43
CA LYS A 38 0.60 8.66 -11.05
C LYS A 38 1.70 9.48 -10.42
N VAL A 39 2.41 8.91 -9.45
CA VAL A 39 3.52 9.57 -8.75
C VAL A 39 4.68 9.89 -9.70
N ASP A 40 5.08 8.96 -10.58
CA ASP A 40 6.11 9.22 -11.60
C ASP A 40 5.73 10.39 -12.53
N ALA A 41 4.46 10.46 -12.93
CA ALA A 41 3.97 11.58 -13.73
C ALA A 41 3.97 12.92 -12.97
N LEU A 42 3.70 12.90 -11.65
CA LEU A 42 3.78 14.08 -10.79
C LEU A 42 5.23 14.56 -10.62
N PHE A 43 6.17 13.65 -10.37
CA PHE A 43 7.60 14.01 -10.32
C PHE A 43 8.08 14.68 -11.61
N LYS A 44 7.73 14.13 -12.79
CA LYS A 44 8.06 14.72 -14.10
C LYS A 44 7.47 16.12 -14.29
N LYS A 45 6.32 16.42 -13.71
CA LYS A 45 5.74 17.76 -13.72
C LYS A 45 6.46 18.69 -12.75
N ALA A 46 6.78 18.21 -11.52
CA ALA A 46 7.48 18.98 -10.50
C ALA A 46 8.89 19.41 -10.94
N GLU A 47 9.60 18.56 -11.70
CA GLU A 47 10.91 18.90 -12.28
C GLU A 47 10.87 20.17 -13.16
N LYS A 48 9.74 20.40 -13.84
CA LYS A 48 9.56 21.54 -14.78
C LYS A 48 8.92 22.76 -14.11
N ALA A 49 8.31 22.60 -12.96
CA ALA A 49 7.60 23.64 -12.26
C ALA A 49 8.56 24.48 -11.38
N LYS A 50 8.12 25.69 -10.99
CA LYS A 50 8.87 26.60 -10.11
C LYS A 50 7.93 27.25 -9.09
N GLY A 51 8.50 27.71 -7.96
CA GLY A 51 7.76 28.44 -6.91
C GLY A 51 6.52 27.69 -6.45
N GLY A 52 5.45 28.40 -6.14
CA GLY A 52 4.22 27.82 -5.59
C GLY A 52 3.55 26.73 -6.47
N ALA A 53 3.78 26.73 -7.79
CA ALA A 53 3.30 25.64 -8.65
C ALA A 53 4.08 24.34 -8.39
N LYS A 54 5.37 24.41 -8.11
CA LYS A 54 6.18 23.26 -7.69
C LYS A 54 5.76 22.77 -6.31
N GLU A 55 5.55 23.66 -5.36
CA GLU A 55 5.10 23.31 -3.99
C GLU A 55 3.80 22.51 -4.01
N LYS A 56 2.80 22.95 -4.75
CA LYS A 56 1.53 22.22 -4.92
C LYS A 56 1.72 20.82 -5.51
N LEU A 57 2.63 20.67 -6.47
CA LEU A 57 2.93 19.34 -7.04
C LEU A 57 3.66 18.46 -6.04
N VAL A 58 4.57 19.02 -5.23
CA VAL A 58 5.27 18.28 -4.18
C VAL A 58 4.31 17.86 -3.07
N GLU A 59 3.40 18.73 -2.66
CA GLU A 59 2.33 18.38 -1.72
C GLU A 59 1.48 17.19 -2.24
N GLN A 60 1.08 17.24 -3.52
CA GLN A 60 0.37 16.12 -4.14
C GLN A 60 1.22 14.83 -4.16
N ILE A 61 2.52 14.91 -4.46
CA ILE A 61 3.43 13.76 -4.42
C ILE A 61 3.49 13.18 -3.01
N CYS A 62 3.67 14.04 -1.99
CA CYS A 62 3.72 13.61 -0.60
C CYS A 62 2.42 12.90 -0.17
N ASN A 63 1.26 13.48 -0.48
CA ASN A 63 -0.03 12.88 -0.15
C ASN A 63 -0.24 11.53 -0.85
N GLU A 64 0.06 11.42 -2.15
CA GLU A 64 -0.05 10.14 -2.87
C GLU A 64 0.89 9.08 -2.29
N LEU A 65 2.11 9.44 -1.91
CA LEU A 65 3.07 8.52 -1.29
C LEU A 65 2.63 8.08 0.10
N ILE A 66 2.10 9.00 0.93
CA ILE A 66 1.56 8.65 2.26
C ILE A 66 0.40 7.64 2.12
N ILE A 67 -0.53 7.89 1.19
CA ILE A 67 -1.65 7.00 0.94
C ILE A 67 -1.13 5.64 0.45
N HIS A 68 -0.24 5.63 -0.53
CA HIS A 68 0.31 4.42 -1.13
C HIS A 68 1.02 3.54 -0.09
N THR A 69 1.97 4.10 0.66
CA THR A 69 2.70 3.36 1.71
C THR A 69 1.75 2.84 2.80
N THR A 70 0.69 3.59 3.15
CA THR A 70 -0.33 3.14 4.09
C THR A 70 -1.08 1.91 3.57
N LEU A 71 -1.46 1.89 2.29
CA LEU A 71 -2.14 0.74 1.69
C LEU A 71 -1.27 -0.51 1.71
N GLU A 72 0.02 -0.37 1.44
CA GLU A 72 0.95 -1.49 1.44
C GLU A 72 1.27 -1.97 2.85
N GLU A 73 1.67 -1.10 3.74
CA GLU A 73 2.09 -1.45 5.09
C GLU A 73 0.96 -1.99 5.96
N GLU A 74 -0.27 -1.52 5.74
CA GLU A 74 -1.41 -1.88 6.58
C GLU A 74 -2.30 -2.97 5.98
N ILE A 75 -2.27 -3.18 4.65
CA ILE A 75 -3.16 -4.13 3.99
C ILE A 75 -2.38 -5.14 3.15
N PHE A 76 -1.53 -4.70 2.22
CA PHE A 76 -0.89 -5.58 1.24
C PHE A 76 0.21 -6.45 1.86
N TYR A 77 1.18 -5.86 2.57
CA TYR A 77 2.27 -6.61 3.20
C TYR A 77 1.80 -7.60 4.28
N PRO A 78 0.84 -7.25 5.17
CA PRO A 78 0.27 -8.23 6.09
C PRO A 78 -0.38 -9.42 5.39
N ALA A 79 -1.07 -9.21 4.28
CA ALA A 79 -1.63 -10.31 3.49
C ALA A 79 -0.53 -11.16 2.83
N CYS A 80 0.52 -10.53 2.30
CA CYS A 80 1.68 -11.23 1.76
C CYS A 80 2.36 -12.12 2.82
N ARG A 81 2.55 -11.62 4.04
CA ARG A 81 3.12 -12.39 5.16
C ARG A 81 2.23 -13.59 5.53
N SER A 82 0.91 -13.42 5.48
CA SER A 82 -0.02 -14.52 5.78
C SER A 82 0.02 -15.65 4.75
N ASP A 83 0.42 -15.37 3.52
CA ASP A 83 0.50 -16.31 2.41
C ASP A 83 1.96 -16.73 2.09
N ASP A 84 2.88 -16.63 3.07
CA ASP A 84 4.29 -17.07 2.99
C ASP A 84 5.08 -16.44 1.83
N VAL A 85 4.82 -15.18 1.49
CA VAL A 85 5.68 -14.38 0.61
C VAL A 85 6.99 -14.08 1.35
N GLU A 86 8.10 -14.01 0.64
CA GLU A 86 9.43 -13.80 1.21
C GLU A 86 9.50 -12.53 2.07
N GLU A 87 9.71 -12.70 3.38
CA GLU A 87 9.66 -11.61 4.36
C GLU A 87 10.73 -10.54 4.09
N GLY A 88 11.93 -10.95 3.69
CA GLY A 88 13.05 -10.02 3.42
C GLY A 88 12.70 -8.92 2.40
N LYS A 89 11.85 -9.21 1.41
CA LYS A 89 11.41 -8.19 0.45
C LYS A 89 10.50 -7.13 1.07
N MET A 90 9.65 -7.54 2.00
CA MET A 90 8.76 -6.61 2.71
C MET A 90 9.50 -5.80 3.75
N ASP A 91 10.54 -6.38 4.35
CA ASP A 91 11.41 -5.68 5.29
C ASP A 91 12.27 -4.64 4.57
N GLU A 92 12.84 -4.98 3.40
CA GLU A 92 13.56 -4.03 2.54
C GLU A 92 12.65 -2.90 2.09
N ALA A 93 11.46 -3.21 1.57
CA ALA A 93 10.46 -2.21 1.20
C ALA A 93 10.04 -1.31 2.38
N GLN A 94 9.92 -1.84 3.61
CA GLN A 94 9.62 -1.04 4.79
C GLN A 94 10.75 -0.03 5.10
N VAL A 95 12.02 -0.44 4.99
CA VAL A 95 13.17 0.46 5.21
C VAL A 95 13.20 1.57 4.13
N GLU A 96 12.90 1.23 2.87
CA GLU A 96 12.80 2.21 1.79
C GLU A 96 11.65 3.19 2.01
N HIS A 97 10.48 2.71 2.43
CA HIS A 97 9.35 3.56 2.83
C HIS A 97 9.73 4.51 3.96
N ASP A 98 10.43 4.04 4.96
CA ASP A 98 10.83 4.88 6.09
C ASP A 98 11.83 5.96 5.66
N GLY A 99 12.74 5.66 4.75
CA GLY A 99 13.62 6.66 4.13
C GLY A 99 12.82 7.72 3.35
N ALA A 100 11.82 7.29 2.58
CA ALA A 100 10.91 8.20 1.87
C ALA A 100 10.09 9.06 2.85
N LYS A 101 9.56 8.50 3.93
CA LYS A 101 8.80 9.22 4.96
C LYS A 101 9.62 10.34 5.63
N VAL A 102 10.91 10.12 5.86
CA VAL A 102 11.81 11.16 6.38
C VAL A 102 11.88 12.36 5.42
N LEU A 103 12.06 12.10 4.11
CA LEU A 103 12.10 13.15 3.10
C LEU A 103 10.74 13.83 2.91
N ILE A 104 9.64 13.08 2.95
CA ILE A 104 8.28 13.62 2.91
C ILE A 104 8.05 14.58 4.07
N ASN A 105 8.36 14.18 5.30
CA ASN A 105 8.21 15.02 6.49
C ASN A 105 9.01 16.32 6.38
N ASP A 106 10.22 16.25 5.82
CA ASP A 106 11.06 17.42 5.58
C ASP A 106 10.45 18.36 4.53
N LEU A 107 10.00 17.80 3.39
CA LEU A 107 9.40 18.56 2.28
C LEU A 107 8.09 19.24 2.67
N MET A 108 7.29 18.61 3.52
CA MET A 108 6.02 19.17 4.01
C MET A 108 6.22 20.33 5.03
N GLN A 109 7.43 20.51 5.55
CA GLN A 109 7.71 21.56 6.53
C GLN A 109 8.35 22.81 5.93
N VAL A 110 8.82 22.74 4.68
CA VAL A 110 9.62 23.80 4.06
C VAL A 110 9.04 24.19 2.70
N GLY A 111 9.24 25.46 2.33
CA GLY A 111 8.85 25.96 1.00
C GLY A 111 9.96 25.79 -0.04
N SER A 112 9.64 26.14 -1.28
CA SER A 112 10.56 26.05 -2.44
C SER A 112 11.81 26.92 -2.32
N ASP A 113 11.81 27.91 -1.44
CA ASP A 113 12.95 28.78 -1.17
C ASP A 113 13.96 28.16 -0.19
N SER A 114 13.61 27.01 0.42
CA SER A 114 14.49 26.33 1.34
C SER A 114 15.71 25.74 0.63
N PRO A 115 16.91 25.87 1.21
CA PRO A 115 18.08 25.15 0.72
C PRO A 115 17.81 23.65 0.62
N MET A 116 18.34 23.01 -0.43
CA MET A 116 18.18 21.58 -0.67
C MET A 116 16.76 21.10 -1.05
N TYR A 117 15.76 21.97 -1.20
CA TYR A 117 14.40 21.58 -1.55
C TYR A 117 14.37 20.72 -2.83
N ASP A 118 14.97 21.20 -3.91
CA ASP A 118 15.05 20.48 -5.18
C ASP A 118 15.87 19.19 -5.07
N ALA A 119 16.93 19.20 -4.28
CA ALA A 119 17.74 18.00 -4.05
C ALA A 119 16.96 16.91 -3.30
N LYS A 120 16.16 17.29 -2.29
CA LYS A 120 15.29 16.36 -1.57
C LYS A 120 14.23 15.73 -2.47
N ILE A 121 13.59 16.52 -3.34
CA ILE A 121 12.62 16.03 -4.34
C ILE A 121 13.28 15.02 -5.28
N LYS A 122 14.48 15.33 -5.76
CA LYS A 122 15.25 14.46 -6.65
C LYS A 122 15.57 13.12 -5.96
N VAL A 123 16.11 13.17 -4.73
CA VAL A 123 16.45 11.96 -3.97
C VAL A 123 15.20 11.13 -3.68
N LEU A 124 14.10 11.78 -3.28
CA LEU A 124 12.81 11.09 -3.08
C LEU A 124 12.35 10.38 -4.38
N SER A 125 12.44 11.06 -5.52
CA SER A 125 12.08 10.46 -6.81
C SER A 125 12.96 9.25 -7.15
N GLU A 126 14.26 9.29 -6.84
CA GLU A 126 15.18 8.17 -7.07
C GLU A 126 14.87 6.99 -6.14
N TYR A 127 14.56 7.24 -4.88
CA TYR A 127 14.13 6.21 -3.93
C TYR A 127 12.86 5.50 -4.40
N ILE A 128 11.84 6.27 -4.77
CA ILE A 128 10.57 5.70 -5.25
C ILE A 128 10.77 4.91 -6.55
N LYS A 129 11.60 5.37 -7.48
CA LYS A 129 11.91 4.62 -8.71
C LYS A 129 12.63 3.29 -8.43
N HIS A 130 13.52 3.28 -7.43
CA HIS A 130 14.21 2.06 -7.03
C HIS A 130 13.22 1.05 -6.44
N HIS A 131 12.46 1.46 -5.44
CA HIS A 131 11.40 0.70 -4.80
C HIS A 131 10.41 0.08 -5.81
N VAL A 132 9.82 0.91 -6.67
CA VAL A 132 8.88 0.46 -7.72
C VAL A 132 9.49 -0.59 -8.64
N LYS A 133 10.77 -0.42 -9.00
CA LYS A 133 11.47 -1.39 -9.86
C LYS A 133 11.59 -2.75 -9.18
N GLU A 134 11.83 -2.80 -7.88
CA GLU A 134 11.96 -4.05 -7.12
C GLU A 134 10.62 -4.74 -6.96
N GLU A 135 9.56 -4.00 -6.64
CA GLU A 135 8.23 -4.57 -6.53
C GLU A 135 7.67 -5.07 -7.87
N GLU A 136 7.88 -4.29 -8.95
CA GLU A 136 7.34 -4.62 -10.27
C GLU A 136 8.22 -5.54 -11.10
N GLN A 137 9.41 -5.94 -10.61
CA GLN A 137 10.34 -6.78 -11.36
C GLN A 137 9.64 -8.05 -11.85
N PRO A 138 9.65 -8.35 -13.16
CA PRO A 138 9.02 -9.54 -13.69
C PRO A 138 9.59 -10.82 -13.06
N ARG A 139 8.72 -11.71 -12.60
CA ARG A 139 9.02 -13.01 -11.98
C ARG A 139 9.69 -12.97 -10.59
N LYS A 140 10.45 -11.94 -10.25
CA LYS A 140 11.24 -11.86 -9.01
C LYS A 140 10.71 -10.80 -8.05
N GLY A 141 10.01 -9.76 -8.54
CA GLY A 141 9.46 -8.71 -7.72
C GLY A 141 8.36 -9.18 -6.77
N LEU A 142 8.13 -8.39 -5.75
CA LEU A 142 7.15 -8.67 -4.69
C LEU A 142 5.76 -9.00 -5.26
N PHE A 143 5.29 -8.23 -6.24
CA PHE A 143 3.97 -8.45 -6.85
C PHE A 143 3.86 -9.76 -7.62
N ALA A 144 4.93 -10.17 -8.31
CA ALA A 144 4.96 -11.43 -9.02
C ALA A 144 4.96 -12.61 -8.04
N GLU A 145 5.67 -12.48 -6.94
CA GLU A 145 5.74 -13.49 -5.89
C GLU A 145 4.41 -13.63 -5.16
N ALA A 146 3.81 -12.53 -4.73
CA ALA A 146 2.53 -12.53 -4.07
C ALA A 146 1.43 -13.23 -4.91
N LYS A 147 1.39 -12.96 -6.23
CA LYS A 147 0.50 -13.67 -7.15
C LYS A 147 0.80 -15.17 -7.23
N ARG A 148 2.07 -15.55 -7.25
CA ARG A 148 2.50 -16.97 -7.32
C ARG A 148 2.18 -17.73 -6.03
N LYS A 149 2.24 -17.07 -4.89
CA LYS A 149 1.89 -17.64 -3.58
C LYS A 149 0.37 -17.76 -3.37
N GLY A 150 -0.43 -17.12 -4.23
CA GLY A 150 -1.89 -17.25 -4.20
C GLY A 150 -2.60 -16.19 -3.38
N VAL A 151 -1.94 -15.08 -3.04
CA VAL A 151 -2.56 -13.94 -2.39
C VAL A 151 -3.81 -13.49 -3.17
N ASP A 152 -4.94 -13.31 -2.49
CA ASP A 152 -6.22 -12.95 -3.12
C ASP A 152 -6.24 -11.48 -3.56
N MET A 153 -5.66 -11.20 -4.73
CA MET A 153 -5.52 -9.85 -5.28
C MET A 153 -6.86 -9.13 -5.49
N ASP A 154 -7.92 -9.87 -5.81
CA ASP A 154 -9.25 -9.28 -6.03
C ASP A 154 -9.85 -8.80 -4.70
N ALA A 155 -9.77 -9.63 -3.66
CA ALA A 155 -10.25 -9.28 -2.33
C ALA A 155 -9.46 -8.11 -1.73
N LEU A 156 -8.12 -8.12 -1.86
CA LEU A 156 -7.27 -7.03 -1.42
C LEU A 156 -7.54 -5.74 -2.19
N GLY A 157 -7.72 -5.82 -3.50
CA GLY A 157 -8.03 -4.66 -4.33
C GLY A 157 -9.32 -3.94 -3.90
N VAL A 158 -10.34 -4.68 -3.46
CA VAL A 158 -11.57 -4.11 -2.90
C VAL A 158 -11.28 -3.38 -1.58
N GLN A 159 -10.51 -3.99 -0.68
CA GLN A 159 -10.17 -3.41 0.62
C GLN A 159 -9.30 -2.16 0.46
N MET A 160 -8.24 -2.25 -0.33
CA MET A 160 -7.32 -1.14 -0.60
C MET A 160 -8.03 0.03 -1.27
N LYS A 161 -8.93 -0.24 -2.22
CA LYS A 161 -9.73 0.81 -2.86
C LYS A 161 -10.63 1.54 -1.85
N ALA A 162 -11.28 0.82 -0.95
CA ALA A 162 -12.13 1.43 0.07
C ALA A 162 -11.30 2.28 1.04
N CYS A 163 -10.15 1.78 1.49
CA CYS A 163 -9.21 2.52 2.33
C CYS A 163 -8.68 3.78 1.61
N LYS A 164 -8.31 3.65 0.34
CA LYS A 164 -7.80 4.77 -0.46
C LYS A 164 -8.82 5.90 -0.60
N VAL A 165 -10.10 5.58 -0.81
CA VAL A 165 -11.17 6.59 -0.90
C VAL A 165 -11.29 7.38 0.41
N GLU A 166 -11.18 6.69 1.54
CA GLU A 166 -11.25 7.35 2.86
C GLU A 166 -10.03 8.24 3.10
N LEU A 167 -8.82 7.75 2.82
CA LEU A 167 -7.60 8.53 2.94
C LEU A 167 -7.57 9.77 2.03
N LEU A 168 -8.11 9.65 0.81
CA LEU A 168 -8.24 10.81 -0.08
C LEU A 168 -9.22 11.84 0.46
N ARG A 169 -10.33 11.41 1.05
CA ARG A 169 -11.29 12.31 1.70
C ARG A 169 -10.64 13.01 2.90
N GLU A 170 -9.93 12.29 3.75
CA GLU A 170 -9.18 12.87 4.88
C GLU A 170 -8.14 13.89 4.41
N ALA A 171 -7.41 13.58 3.33
CA ALA A 171 -6.44 14.49 2.75
C ALA A 171 -7.06 15.83 2.29
N GLU A 172 -8.30 15.80 1.78
CA GLU A 172 -9.02 16.99 1.32
C GLU A 172 -9.63 17.80 2.47
N GLU A 173 -10.14 17.14 3.51
CA GLU A 173 -10.86 17.77 4.62
C GLU A 173 -9.92 18.32 5.70
N ASP A 174 -8.99 17.50 6.17
CA ASP A 174 -8.19 17.78 7.37
C ASP A 174 -6.67 17.72 7.10
N GLY A 175 -6.26 17.26 5.92
CA GLY A 175 -4.88 16.88 5.61
C GLY A 175 -4.49 15.52 6.18
N LEU A 176 -3.47 14.90 5.62
CA LEU A 176 -2.98 13.61 6.11
C LEU A 176 -2.01 13.81 7.29
N PRO A 177 -2.03 12.90 8.27
CA PRO A 177 -1.05 12.93 9.34
C PRO A 177 0.35 12.71 8.79
N ARG A 178 1.34 13.27 9.46
CA ARG A 178 2.75 13.05 9.11
C ARG A 178 3.09 11.56 9.18
N PRO A 179 3.70 10.99 8.13
CA PRO A 179 4.02 9.57 8.14
C PRO A 179 5.16 9.28 9.11
N GLU A 180 4.99 8.24 9.94
CA GLU A 180 6.00 7.83 10.90
C GLU A 180 6.84 6.67 10.38
N PRO A 181 8.20 6.79 10.36
CA PRO A 181 9.07 5.65 10.14
C PRO A 181 8.87 4.58 11.22
N LYS A 182 8.91 3.31 10.84
CA LYS A 182 8.69 2.17 11.74
C LYS A 182 9.99 1.39 12.04
N SER A 183 10.92 1.35 11.09
CA SER A 183 12.17 0.57 11.15
C SER A 183 13.40 1.43 11.40
N ILE A 184 13.31 2.75 11.24
CA ILE A 184 14.42 3.69 11.45
C ILE A 184 14.27 4.37 12.81
N ASP A 185 15.25 4.13 13.71
CA ASP A 185 15.28 4.80 14.99
C ASP A 185 15.49 6.31 14.82
N ARG A 186 14.59 7.08 15.36
CA ARG A 186 14.76 8.54 15.46
C ARG A 186 15.54 8.87 16.71
N ALA A 187 16.43 9.86 16.61
CA ALA A 187 16.95 10.51 17.81
C ALA A 187 15.76 10.96 18.69
N PRO A 188 15.87 10.84 20.03
CA PRO A 188 14.76 11.18 20.93
C PRO A 188 14.29 12.61 20.66
N ARG A 189 13.00 12.77 20.36
CA ARG A 189 12.37 14.10 20.18
C ARG A 189 12.63 14.96 21.40
N SER A 190 12.90 16.24 21.19
CA SER A 190 12.98 17.18 22.28
C SER A 190 11.68 17.24 23.07
N LYS A 191 11.71 17.74 24.31
CA LYS A 191 10.48 17.87 25.11
C LYS A 191 9.43 18.78 24.46
N ALA A 192 9.84 19.73 23.61
CA ALA A 192 8.96 20.61 22.85
C ALA A 192 8.19 19.84 21.76
N ASP A 193 8.87 18.94 21.03
CA ASP A 193 8.25 18.13 19.96
C ASP A 193 7.25 17.10 20.49
N ARG A 194 7.34 16.74 21.79
CA ARG A 194 6.39 15.82 22.45
C ARG A 194 5.06 16.49 22.80
N ALA A 195 5.09 17.78 23.14
CA ALA A 195 3.87 18.51 23.54
C ALA A 195 2.89 18.73 22.37
N GLU A 196 3.41 18.89 21.14
CA GLU A 196 2.56 19.06 19.95
C GLU A 196 2.00 17.71 19.41
N GLY A 197 2.65 16.59 19.72
CA GLY A 197 2.24 15.26 19.24
C GLY A 197 1.09 14.61 20.03
N ASP A 198 0.99 14.92 21.35
CA ASP A 198 0.00 14.28 22.22
C ASP A 198 -1.43 14.87 22.05
N GLU A 199 -1.57 16.12 21.55
CA GLU A 199 -2.89 16.69 21.27
C GLU A 199 -3.47 16.22 19.92
N ALA A 200 -2.64 15.74 18.97
CA ALA A 200 -3.08 15.28 17.65
C ALA A 200 -3.60 13.83 17.62
N ASP A 201 -3.37 13.04 18.65
CA ASP A 201 -3.74 11.59 18.68
C ASP A 201 -5.25 11.32 18.92
N GLY A 202 -6.05 12.32 19.26
CA GLY A 202 -7.47 12.15 19.62
C GLY A 202 -8.47 12.07 18.47
N GLY A 203 -8.13 12.52 17.26
CA GLY A 203 -9.14 12.75 16.24
C GLY A 203 -9.10 11.81 15.02
N MET A 204 -7.97 11.62 14.40
CA MET A 204 -7.87 11.06 13.04
C MET A 204 -7.12 9.73 12.98
N GLY A 205 -6.00 9.59 13.68
CA GLY A 205 -5.28 8.32 13.77
C GLY A 205 -6.10 7.19 14.38
N GLY A 206 -7.08 7.53 15.23
CA GLY A 206 -8.01 6.56 15.82
C GLY A 206 -8.99 5.96 14.81
N ARG A 207 -9.55 6.79 13.92
CA ARG A 207 -10.52 6.34 12.89
C ARG A 207 -9.84 5.51 11.82
N LEU A 208 -8.67 5.92 11.35
CA LEU A 208 -7.90 5.17 10.37
C LEU A 208 -7.43 3.83 10.95
N ARG A 209 -6.91 3.82 12.18
CA ARG A 209 -6.55 2.57 12.87
C ARG A 209 -7.76 1.63 13.03
N HIS A 210 -8.95 2.16 13.34
CA HIS A 210 -10.18 1.36 13.43
C HIS A 210 -10.56 0.76 12.08
N PHE A 211 -10.53 1.54 10.99
CA PHE A 211 -10.84 1.08 9.64
C PHE A 211 -9.86 0.01 9.16
N VAL A 212 -8.55 0.24 9.35
CA VAL A 212 -7.49 -0.73 9.01
C VAL A 212 -7.63 -2.00 9.85
N GLN A 213 -7.92 -1.90 11.16
CA GLN A 213 -8.17 -3.07 12.00
C GLN A 213 -9.41 -3.85 11.57
N GLU A 214 -10.47 -3.17 11.14
CA GLU A 214 -11.67 -3.82 10.64
C GLU A 214 -11.41 -4.53 9.29
N ALA A 215 -10.63 -3.93 8.41
CA ALA A 215 -10.17 -4.54 7.18
C ALA A 215 -9.31 -5.80 7.47
N LYS A 216 -8.38 -5.73 8.43
CA LYS A 216 -7.59 -6.87 8.91
C LYS A 216 -8.47 -7.99 9.47
N ARG A 217 -9.48 -7.67 10.29
CA ARG A 217 -10.42 -8.68 10.84
C ARG A 217 -11.20 -9.40 9.74
N ARG A 218 -11.64 -8.68 8.71
CA ARG A 218 -12.37 -9.24 7.57
C ARG A 218 -11.49 -10.19 6.76
N HIS A 219 -10.23 -9.83 6.54
CA HIS A 219 -9.26 -10.67 5.82
C HIS A 219 -8.93 -11.95 6.60
N LEU A 220 -8.59 -11.84 7.89
CA LEU A 220 -8.32 -13.00 8.75
C LEU A 220 -9.53 -13.93 8.88
N GLY A 221 -10.75 -13.37 8.93
CA GLY A 221 -11.98 -14.16 8.94
C GLY A 221 -12.22 -14.96 7.66
N GLN A 222 -11.78 -14.46 6.52
CA GLN A 222 -11.88 -15.18 5.22
C GLN A 222 -10.80 -16.26 5.08
N SER A 223 -9.58 -16.00 5.56
CA SER A 223 -8.49 -17.00 5.57
C SER A 223 -8.82 -18.17 6.50
N ALA A 224 -9.40 -17.89 7.69
CA ALA A 224 -9.85 -18.94 8.61
C ALA A 224 -10.99 -19.81 8.05
N LYS A 225 -11.90 -19.23 7.26
CA LYS A 225 -12.94 -20.00 6.56
C LYS A 225 -12.38 -20.89 5.45
N ARG A 226 -11.34 -20.45 4.74
CA ARG A 226 -10.68 -21.27 3.71
C ARG A 226 -9.89 -22.46 4.26
N ALA A 227 -9.44 -22.37 5.51
CA ALA A 227 -8.71 -23.47 6.18
C ALA A 227 -9.61 -24.55 6.75
N LEU A 228 -10.94 -24.32 6.82
CA LEU A 228 -11.94 -25.22 7.37
C LEU A 228 -12.81 -25.91 6.30
N ASP A 229 -12.70 -25.50 5.03
CA ASP A 229 -13.34 -26.12 3.85
C ASP A 229 -12.30 -26.92 3.05
#